data_4df528225885243a6a51651d8270a086
#
_entry.id   4df528225885243a6a51651d8270a086
#
_cell.length_a   1.000
_cell.length_b   1.000
_cell.length_c   1.000
_cell.angle_alpha   90.00
_cell.angle_beta   90.00
_cell.angle_gamma   90.00
#
_symmetry.space_group_name_H-M   'P 1'
#
loop_
_entity.id
_entity.type
_entity.pdbx_description
1 polymer ?
#
loop_
_entity_poly.entity_id
_entity_poly.type
_entity_poly.pdbx_seq_one_letter_code
_entity_poly.pdbx_strand_id
1 'polypeptide(L)'
;MKKYFAIFVLGILAAVLCVPPAFAQASGTVQGTCKDADGKPVADAVVVLENLDNGQKYTLKTDKQGKYFSLGVSPGSYLVTFYKNGDDFKAKKETDHVKGVHIGAGDNPPVDFDTKKNLENQAKGVGLTPEQLKQMQEAQAKQAKEGSTVKTLNEKLLAAKTASDAGDFDGAIAILTEANQIDATRDLVWFKLGDAYRLSAPKQADPAEKQKRFGEAADSYQKAIELKQDAIKNGKDKDPNATKNLAAYYNNMADSYNRAGKIDDAVKTYELAAQADPGSAAQSYFNIGAVLTNAGKVDDAVAAFDKCIAADPTRAEAYYQKGVNLLGKATLQGDKMVAAPGTAEAFQKYLELQPTGGHSEEAKAMLASIGSPVETTFGTKKKAK
;
A
#
# COMPACT_ATOMS: atom_id res chain seq x y z
N MET A 1 59.74 -36.42 -60.31
CA MET A 1 58.97 -36.61 -59.03
C MET A 1 59.81 -36.54 -57.78
N LYS A 2 61.07 -36.95 -57.75
CA LYS A 2 61.91 -36.93 -56.56
C LYS A 2 62.37 -35.56 -56.05
N LYS A 3 62.44 -34.52 -56.92
CA LYS A 3 62.89 -33.15 -56.56
C LYS A 3 61.81 -32.34 -55.81
N TYR A 4 60.53 -32.60 -56.04
CA TYR A 4 59.45 -31.86 -55.43
C TYR A 4 59.05 -32.45 -54.05
N PHE A 5 59.39 -33.71 -53.82
CA PHE A 5 59.15 -34.36 -52.50
C PHE A 5 60.09 -33.81 -51.44
N ALA A 6 61.35 -33.46 -51.77
CA ALA A 6 62.27 -32.87 -50.78
C ALA A 6 61.92 -31.42 -50.43
N ILE A 7 61.32 -30.63 -51.35
CA ILE A 7 60.87 -29.25 -51.04
C ILE A 7 59.62 -29.25 -50.17
N PHE A 8 58.70 -30.24 -50.33
CA PHE A 8 57.48 -30.38 -49.45
C PHE A 8 57.80 -30.81 -48.09
N VAL A 9 58.75 -31.71 -47.84
CA VAL A 9 59.17 -32.13 -46.49
C VAL A 9 59.92 -31.02 -45.77
N LEU A 10 60.72 -30.18 -46.47
CA LEU A 10 61.39 -29.03 -45.86
C LEU A 10 60.39 -27.92 -45.46
N GLY A 11 59.30 -27.72 -46.27
CA GLY A 11 58.25 -26.75 -45.99
C GLY A 11 57.42 -27.16 -44.72
N ILE A 12 57.13 -28.42 -44.52
CA ILE A 12 56.44 -28.92 -43.34
C ILE A 12 57.33 -28.84 -42.08
N LEU A 13 58.64 -29.06 -42.22
CA LEU A 13 59.57 -28.95 -41.09
C LEU A 13 59.78 -27.48 -40.66
N ALA A 14 59.74 -26.52 -41.58
CA ALA A 14 59.82 -25.09 -41.27
C ALA A 14 58.51 -24.53 -40.67
N ALA A 15 57.33 -25.09 -41.02
CA ALA A 15 56.07 -24.69 -40.43
C ALA A 15 55.87 -25.17 -38.97
N VAL A 16 56.55 -26.26 -38.53
CA VAL A 16 56.49 -26.78 -37.17
C VAL A 16 57.37 -25.97 -36.19
N LEU A 17 58.32 -25.17 -36.70
CA LEU A 17 59.20 -24.33 -35.86
C LEU A 17 58.70 -22.90 -35.62
N CYS A 18 57.57 -22.52 -36.22
CA CYS A 18 56.90 -21.21 -35.98
C CYS A 18 55.67 -21.34 -35.07
N VAL A 19 55.61 -22.28 -34.10
CA VAL A 19 54.68 -22.22 -32.99
C VAL A 19 55.16 -21.07 -32.10
N PRO A 20 54.43 -19.96 -31.98
CA PRO A 20 54.84 -18.94 -31.03
C PRO A 20 54.93 -19.60 -29.67
N PRO A 21 55.95 -19.29 -28.85
CA PRO A 21 56.03 -19.81 -27.49
C PRO A 21 54.69 -19.48 -26.82
N ALA A 22 53.95 -20.51 -26.42
CA ALA A 22 52.85 -20.32 -25.50
C ALA A 22 53.48 -19.67 -24.27
N PHE A 23 53.34 -18.35 -24.17
CA PHE A 23 53.66 -17.68 -22.94
C PHE A 23 52.71 -18.32 -21.90
N ALA A 24 53.25 -19.22 -21.10
CA ALA A 24 52.61 -19.68 -19.87
C ALA A 24 52.35 -18.39 -19.10
N GLN A 25 51.12 -17.88 -19.12
CA GLN A 25 50.78 -16.74 -18.32
C GLN A 25 51.08 -17.12 -16.90
N ALA A 26 52.08 -16.47 -16.32
CA ALA A 26 52.38 -16.66 -14.91
C ALA A 26 51.09 -16.41 -14.10
N SER A 27 50.64 -17.43 -13.44
CA SER A 27 49.42 -17.37 -12.62
C SER A 27 49.76 -17.33 -11.14
N GLY A 28 48.92 -16.67 -10.36
CA GLY A 28 49.03 -16.63 -8.92
C GLY A 28 48.10 -17.61 -8.23
N THR A 29 48.41 -17.93 -7.01
CA THR A 29 47.52 -18.63 -6.07
C THR A 29 46.75 -17.63 -5.23
N VAL A 30 45.53 -17.95 -4.88
CA VAL A 30 44.71 -17.19 -3.91
C VAL A 30 44.14 -18.14 -2.91
N GLN A 31 44.29 -17.80 -1.64
CA GLN A 31 43.77 -18.59 -0.52
C GLN A 31 43.33 -17.69 0.61
N GLY A 32 42.49 -18.22 1.49
CA GLY A 32 42.03 -17.51 2.68
C GLY A 32 40.99 -18.30 3.47
N THR A 33 40.51 -17.68 4.53
CA THR A 33 39.49 -18.23 5.41
C THR A 33 38.34 -17.21 5.56
N CYS A 34 37.11 -17.72 5.69
CA CYS A 34 35.92 -16.92 5.99
C CYS A 34 35.34 -17.32 7.34
N LYS A 35 35.20 -16.36 8.25
CA LYS A 35 34.55 -16.51 9.57
C LYS A 35 33.37 -15.55 9.71
N ASP A 36 32.34 -16.03 10.40
CA ASP A 36 31.13 -15.24 10.70
C ASP A 36 31.34 -14.27 11.89
N ALA A 37 30.26 -13.57 12.29
CA ALA A 37 30.26 -12.63 13.40
C ALA A 37 30.50 -13.30 14.77
N ASP A 38 30.35 -14.62 14.89
CA ASP A 38 30.68 -15.39 16.10
C ASP A 38 32.13 -15.93 16.08
N GLY A 39 32.84 -15.70 14.97
CA GLY A 39 34.19 -16.21 14.73
C GLY A 39 34.23 -17.67 14.28
N LYS A 40 33.09 -18.25 13.89
CA LYS A 40 33.01 -19.65 13.40
C LYS A 40 33.29 -19.69 11.88
N PRO A 41 33.94 -20.79 11.40
CA PRO A 41 34.16 -21.00 9.97
C PRO A 41 32.83 -21.00 9.21
N VAL A 42 32.75 -20.35 8.03
CA VAL A 42 31.59 -20.36 7.15
C VAL A 42 31.84 -21.34 6.00
N ALA A 43 31.14 -22.48 6.02
CA ALA A 43 31.16 -23.45 4.94
C ALA A 43 30.25 -23.00 3.78
N ASP A 44 30.55 -23.43 2.53
CA ASP A 44 29.81 -23.12 1.32
C ASP A 44 29.61 -21.63 1.04
N ALA A 45 30.39 -20.78 1.68
CA ALA A 45 30.47 -19.37 1.38
C ALA A 45 31.01 -19.13 -0.03
N VAL A 46 30.60 -18.02 -0.65
CA VAL A 46 31.06 -17.64 -2.00
C VAL A 46 32.04 -16.48 -1.87
N VAL A 47 33.23 -16.66 -2.44
CA VAL A 47 34.25 -15.60 -2.55
C VAL A 47 34.45 -15.26 -4.01
N VAL A 48 34.25 -14.00 -4.36
CA VAL A 48 34.42 -13.49 -5.74
C VAL A 48 35.63 -12.58 -5.79
N LEU A 49 36.55 -12.90 -6.70
CA LEU A 49 37.65 -12.01 -7.05
C LEU A 49 37.28 -11.31 -8.34
N GLU A 50 37.24 -10.00 -8.35
CA GLU A 50 37.03 -9.19 -9.55
C GLU A 50 38.29 -8.37 -9.83
N ASN A 51 38.91 -8.62 -10.98
CA ASN A 51 40.07 -7.88 -11.44
C ASN A 51 39.67 -6.44 -11.76
N LEU A 52 40.30 -5.47 -11.13
CA LEU A 52 39.96 -4.04 -11.25
C LEU A 52 40.41 -3.43 -12.60
N ASP A 53 41.34 -4.09 -13.31
CA ASP A 53 41.90 -3.59 -14.55
C ASP A 53 41.11 -4.06 -15.78
N ASN A 54 40.55 -5.30 -15.74
CA ASN A 54 39.90 -5.90 -16.89
C ASN A 54 38.51 -6.52 -16.61
N GLY A 55 38.05 -6.49 -15.36
CA GLY A 55 36.75 -7.00 -14.94
C GLY A 55 36.61 -8.53 -14.90
N GLN A 56 37.71 -9.29 -15.10
CA GLN A 56 37.69 -10.75 -15.02
C GLN A 56 37.30 -11.21 -13.61
N LYS A 57 36.43 -12.23 -13.51
CA LYS A 57 35.91 -12.72 -12.22
C LYS A 57 36.27 -14.17 -12.01
N TYR A 58 36.67 -14.47 -10.76
CA TYR A 58 36.82 -15.82 -10.25
C TYR A 58 35.85 -16.01 -9.11
N THR A 59 35.11 -17.12 -9.11
CA THR A 59 34.13 -17.43 -8.06
C THR A 59 34.53 -18.71 -7.37
N LEU A 60 34.80 -18.63 -6.09
CA LEU A 60 35.32 -19.72 -5.25
C LEU A 60 34.27 -20.05 -4.18
N LYS A 61 34.37 -21.27 -3.64
CA LYS A 61 33.58 -21.70 -2.49
C LYS A 61 34.51 -22.12 -1.34
N THR A 62 34.07 -21.87 -0.12
CA THR A 62 34.75 -22.34 1.07
C THR A 62 34.40 -23.79 1.37
N ASP A 63 35.34 -24.50 1.94
CA ASP A 63 35.17 -25.85 2.50
C ASP A 63 34.50 -25.81 3.90
N LYS A 64 34.36 -27.00 4.53
CA LYS A 64 33.76 -27.14 5.88
C LYS A 64 34.55 -26.40 6.98
N GLN A 65 35.82 -26.09 6.75
CA GLN A 65 36.68 -25.31 7.64
C GLN A 65 36.66 -23.81 7.29
N GLY A 66 35.80 -23.36 6.37
CA GLY A 66 35.73 -21.99 5.91
C GLY A 66 36.91 -21.56 5.02
N LYS A 67 37.72 -22.50 4.51
CA LYS A 67 38.87 -22.21 3.67
C LYS A 67 38.51 -22.20 2.21
N TYR A 68 39.10 -21.28 1.45
CA TYR A 68 39.03 -21.26 -0.01
C TYR A 68 40.43 -21.22 -0.63
N PHE A 69 40.55 -21.76 -1.83
CA PHE A 69 41.80 -21.84 -2.55
C PHE A 69 41.56 -21.82 -4.07
N SER A 70 42.40 -21.13 -4.82
CA SER A 70 42.44 -21.18 -6.27
C SER A 70 43.85 -21.12 -6.80
N LEU A 71 44.12 -21.92 -7.83
CA LEU A 71 45.29 -21.81 -8.72
C LEU A 71 44.88 -21.12 -9.99
N GLY A 72 45.82 -20.47 -10.67
CA GLY A 72 45.58 -19.97 -12.02
C GLY A 72 44.88 -18.61 -12.07
N VAL A 73 44.91 -17.82 -10.99
CA VAL A 73 44.43 -16.45 -10.97
C VAL A 73 45.44 -15.56 -11.70
N SER A 74 44.99 -14.77 -12.68
CA SER A 74 45.83 -13.82 -13.41
C SER A 74 46.43 -12.78 -12.47
N PRO A 75 47.71 -12.37 -12.62
CA PRO A 75 48.24 -11.26 -11.86
C PRO A 75 47.47 -9.97 -12.08
N GLY A 76 47.32 -9.15 -11.03
CA GLY A 76 46.58 -7.88 -11.11
C GLY A 76 46.09 -7.40 -9.74
N SER A 77 45.33 -6.29 -9.75
CA SER A 77 44.66 -5.74 -8.56
C SER A 77 43.22 -6.19 -8.52
N TYR A 78 42.78 -6.68 -7.37
CA TYR A 78 41.46 -7.29 -7.23
C TYR A 78 40.61 -6.63 -6.15
N LEU A 79 39.30 -6.59 -6.40
CA LEU A 79 38.28 -6.53 -5.37
C LEU A 79 37.92 -7.98 -4.99
N VAL A 80 38.10 -8.34 -3.74
CA VAL A 80 37.74 -9.67 -3.23
C VAL A 80 36.51 -9.50 -2.33
N THR A 81 35.39 -10.12 -2.70
CA THR A 81 34.11 -9.99 -2.00
C THR A 81 33.69 -11.33 -1.42
N PHE A 82 33.27 -11.32 -0.18
CA PHE A 82 32.77 -12.48 0.57
C PHE A 82 31.25 -12.40 0.72
N TYR A 83 30.57 -13.49 0.36
CA TYR A 83 29.13 -13.72 0.56
C TYR A 83 28.94 -14.93 1.47
N LYS A 84 28.10 -14.81 2.49
CA LYS A 84 27.91 -15.86 3.50
C LYS A 84 27.39 -17.18 2.92
N ASN A 85 26.63 -17.13 1.82
CA ASN A 85 26.07 -18.29 1.13
C ASN A 85 25.74 -17.98 -0.33
N GLY A 86 25.29 -18.99 -1.08
CA GLY A 86 24.91 -18.85 -2.50
C GLY A 86 23.69 -17.97 -2.75
N ASP A 87 22.78 -17.86 -1.80
CA ASP A 87 21.59 -17.01 -1.95
C ASP A 87 21.92 -15.53 -1.73
N ASP A 88 22.79 -15.22 -0.76
CA ASP A 88 23.33 -13.87 -0.59
C ASP A 88 24.14 -13.44 -1.83
N PHE A 89 24.88 -14.36 -2.44
CA PHE A 89 25.59 -14.10 -3.70
C PHE A 89 24.61 -13.77 -4.86
N LYS A 90 23.55 -14.57 -5.05
CA LYS A 90 22.53 -14.31 -6.08
C LYS A 90 21.82 -12.97 -5.84
N ALA A 91 21.54 -12.65 -4.59
CA ALA A 91 20.92 -11.39 -4.17
C ALA A 91 21.88 -10.19 -4.16
N LYS A 92 23.17 -10.39 -4.48
CA LYS A 92 24.26 -9.40 -4.39
C LYS A 92 24.38 -8.76 -2.99
N LYS A 93 24.05 -9.53 -1.97
CA LYS A 93 24.16 -9.11 -0.56
C LYS A 93 25.53 -9.52 -0.01
N GLU A 94 26.51 -8.66 -0.21
CA GLU A 94 27.87 -8.89 0.30
C GLU A 94 27.90 -8.92 1.83
N THR A 95 28.77 -9.79 2.39
CA THR A 95 29.03 -9.87 3.82
C THR A 95 30.22 -8.99 4.19
N ASP A 96 31.26 -9.00 3.35
CA ASP A 96 32.50 -8.24 3.55
C ASP A 96 33.27 -8.13 2.22
N HIS A 97 34.20 -7.18 2.11
CA HIS A 97 35.07 -7.07 0.95
C HIS A 97 36.43 -6.43 1.28
N VAL A 98 37.44 -6.77 0.47
CA VAL A 98 38.78 -6.16 0.49
C VAL A 98 39.10 -5.66 -0.92
N LYS A 99 39.33 -4.35 -1.06
CA LYS A 99 39.69 -3.73 -2.34
C LYS A 99 41.20 -3.55 -2.44
N GLY A 100 41.73 -3.69 -3.65
CA GLY A 100 43.14 -3.46 -3.94
C GLY A 100 44.06 -4.62 -3.51
N VAL A 101 43.54 -5.83 -3.43
CA VAL A 101 44.33 -7.03 -3.21
C VAL A 101 45.23 -7.26 -4.42
N HIS A 102 46.52 -7.16 -4.26
CA HIS A 102 47.46 -7.41 -5.32
C HIS A 102 47.82 -8.92 -5.37
N ILE A 103 47.56 -9.55 -6.51
CA ILE A 103 47.87 -10.93 -6.80
C ILE A 103 49.02 -10.94 -7.79
N GLY A 104 50.19 -11.45 -7.36
CA GLY A 104 51.34 -11.68 -8.20
C GLY A 104 51.38 -13.08 -8.78
N ALA A 105 52.43 -13.40 -9.57
CA ALA A 105 52.68 -14.74 -10.01
C ALA A 105 53.23 -15.60 -8.84
N GLY A 106 52.74 -16.84 -8.71
CA GLY A 106 53.12 -17.76 -7.62
C GLY A 106 52.27 -17.61 -6.37
N ASP A 107 52.85 -17.88 -5.20
CA ASP A 107 52.12 -17.84 -3.94
C ASP A 107 51.92 -16.42 -3.43
N ASN A 108 50.68 -16.12 -3.01
CA ASN A 108 50.30 -14.83 -2.47
C ASN A 108 49.85 -14.94 -0.98
N PRO A 109 49.94 -13.86 -0.21
CA PRO A 109 49.41 -13.81 1.14
C PRO A 109 47.95 -14.20 1.19
N PRO A 110 47.49 -14.86 2.27
CA PRO A 110 46.06 -15.18 2.43
C PRO A 110 45.18 -13.91 2.52
N VAL A 111 44.01 -13.97 1.94
CA VAL A 111 42.97 -12.94 2.07
C VAL A 111 41.89 -13.50 2.98
N ASP A 112 41.97 -13.16 4.26
CA ASP A 112 41.06 -13.67 5.30
C ASP A 112 39.91 -12.69 5.55
N PHE A 113 38.70 -13.23 5.70
CA PHE A 113 37.50 -12.52 6.13
C PHE A 113 37.16 -12.98 7.57
N ASP A 114 37.34 -12.11 8.54
CA ASP A 114 36.94 -12.31 9.93
C ASP A 114 35.92 -11.25 10.32
N THR A 115 34.62 -11.59 10.09
CA THR A 115 33.50 -10.67 10.31
C THR A 115 33.43 -10.21 11.77
N LYS A 116 33.80 -11.09 12.74
CA LYS A 116 33.85 -10.73 14.15
C LYS A 116 34.89 -9.64 14.42
N LYS A 117 36.12 -9.86 13.96
CA LYS A 117 37.23 -8.92 14.14
C LYS A 117 36.95 -7.56 13.44
N ASN A 118 36.37 -7.62 12.26
CA ASN A 118 35.99 -6.42 11.53
C ASN A 118 34.88 -5.63 12.26
N LEU A 119 33.88 -6.33 12.82
CA LEU A 119 32.83 -5.72 13.63
C LEU A 119 33.42 -5.09 14.91
N GLU A 120 34.34 -5.77 15.60
CA GLU A 120 35.03 -5.25 16.78
C GLU A 120 35.84 -3.98 16.45
N ASN A 121 36.54 -3.96 15.32
CA ASN A 121 37.33 -2.82 14.87
C ASN A 121 36.44 -1.63 14.50
N GLN A 122 35.33 -1.88 13.79
CA GLN A 122 34.34 -0.84 13.45
C GLN A 122 33.67 -0.28 14.71
N ALA A 123 33.30 -1.16 15.67
CA ALA A 123 32.70 -0.75 16.92
C ALA A 123 33.64 0.17 17.73
N LYS A 124 34.92 -0.19 17.83
CA LYS A 124 35.97 0.64 18.49
C LYS A 124 36.11 1.99 17.82
N GLY A 125 36.06 2.04 16.47
CA GLY A 125 36.18 3.29 15.70
C GLY A 125 35.06 4.29 15.95
N VAL A 126 33.86 3.82 16.32
CA VAL A 126 32.69 4.68 16.63
C VAL A 126 32.33 4.72 18.11
N GLY A 127 33.15 4.16 19.00
CA GLY A 127 32.94 4.19 20.45
C GLY A 127 31.75 3.32 20.92
N LEU A 128 31.38 2.30 20.16
CA LEU A 128 30.29 1.36 20.48
C LEU A 128 30.84 -0.02 20.85
N THR A 129 30.02 -0.84 21.48
CA THR A 129 30.29 -2.27 21.58
C THR A 129 29.92 -2.99 20.27
N PRO A 130 30.50 -4.14 19.96
CA PRO A 130 30.11 -4.94 18.78
C PRO A 130 28.62 -5.25 18.74
N GLU A 131 28.00 -5.52 19.89
CA GLU A 131 26.57 -5.78 20.02
C GLU A 131 25.72 -4.55 19.68
N GLN A 132 26.09 -3.38 20.18
CA GLN A 132 25.42 -2.11 19.87
C GLN A 132 25.53 -1.76 18.38
N LEU A 133 26.70 -1.99 17.77
CA LEU A 133 26.91 -1.76 16.34
C LEU A 133 26.01 -2.70 15.51
N LYS A 134 25.94 -3.98 15.88
CA LYS A 134 25.06 -4.96 15.23
C LYS A 134 23.59 -4.56 15.31
N GLN A 135 23.11 -4.18 16.50
CA GLN A 135 21.74 -3.72 16.71
C GLN A 135 21.42 -2.47 15.86
N MET A 136 22.37 -1.54 15.78
CA MET A 136 22.20 -0.34 14.93
C MET A 136 22.12 -0.70 13.44
N GLN A 137 22.98 -1.61 12.95
CA GLN A 137 22.95 -2.07 11.57
C GLN A 137 21.65 -2.83 11.24
N GLU A 138 21.17 -3.69 12.14
CA GLU A 138 19.90 -4.39 11.99
C GLU A 138 18.72 -3.41 11.96
N ALA A 139 18.72 -2.39 12.83
CA ALA A 139 17.70 -1.34 12.84
C ALA A 139 17.72 -0.53 11.54
N GLN A 140 18.88 -0.15 11.04
CA GLN A 140 19.04 0.54 9.76
C GLN A 140 18.56 -0.32 8.57
N ALA A 141 18.93 -1.61 8.55
CA ALA A 141 18.49 -2.52 7.50
C ALA A 141 16.96 -2.71 7.50
N LYS A 142 16.36 -2.83 8.71
CA LYS A 142 14.91 -2.89 8.87
C LYS A 142 14.23 -1.62 8.38
N GLN A 143 14.76 -0.45 8.73
CA GLN A 143 14.25 0.84 8.28
C GLN A 143 14.36 1.01 6.76
N ALA A 144 15.49 0.61 6.16
CA ALA A 144 15.70 0.66 4.71
C ALA A 144 14.71 -0.26 3.98
N LYS A 145 14.49 -1.48 4.49
CA LYS A 145 13.49 -2.41 3.95
C LYS A 145 12.08 -1.84 4.05
N GLU A 146 11.72 -1.28 5.20
CA GLU A 146 10.43 -0.62 5.41
C GLU A 146 10.24 0.55 4.43
N GLY A 147 11.24 1.42 4.28
CA GLY A 147 11.22 2.53 3.32
C GLY A 147 11.02 2.06 1.87
N SER A 148 11.70 0.97 1.48
CA SER A 148 11.51 0.36 0.15
C SER A 148 10.09 -0.19 -0.03
N THR A 149 9.55 -0.88 0.99
CA THR A 149 8.17 -1.40 0.98
C THR A 149 7.16 -0.27 0.82
N VAL A 150 7.27 0.79 1.63
CA VAL A 150 6.39 1.97 1.56
C VAL A 150 6.45 2.62 0.18
N LYS A 151 7.64 2.77 -0.40
CA LYS A 151 7.80 3.32 -1.75
C LYS A 151 7.04 2.47 -2.79
N THR A 152 7.24 1.15 -2.77
CA THR A 152 6.56 0.23 -3.70
C THR A 152 5.04 0.27 -3.53
N LEU A 153 4.54 0.33 -2.29
CA LEU A 153 3.11 0.45 -2.03
C LEU A 153 2.53 1.77 -2.54
N ASN A 154 3.24 2.88 -2.37
CA ASN A 154 2.80 4.18 -2.89
C ASN A 154 2.75 4.19 -4.43
N GLU A 155 3.71 3.57 -5.11
CA GLU A 155 3.70 3.39 -6.56
C GLU A 155 2.48 2.56 -7.00
N LYS A 156 2.16 1.47 -6.31
CA LYS A 156 0.98 0.65 -6.58
C LYS A 156 -0.33 1.40 -6.30
N LEU A 157 -0.43 2.14 -5.21
CA LEU A 157 -1.61 2.97 -4.90
C LEU A 157 -1.85 4.03 -5.98
N LEU A 158 -0.80 4.66 -6.48
CA LEU A 158 -0.89 5.63 -7.58
C LEU A 158 -1.34 4.96 -8.88
N ALA A 159 -0.76 3.80 -9.22
CA ALA A 159 -1.14 3.03 -10.40
C ALA A 159 -2.60 2.56 -10.33
N ALA A 160 -3.05 2.05 -9.18
CA ALA A 160 -4.43 1.65 -8.95
C ALA A 160 -5.40 2.84 -9.05
N LYS A 161 -5.01 4.00 -8.52
CA LYS A 161 -5.80 5.23 -8.68
C LYS A 161 -5.94 5.60 -10.15
N THR A 162 -4.85 5.58 -10.91
CA THR A 162 -4.85 5.88 -12.36
C THR A 162 -5.76 4.92 -13.13
N ALA A 163 -5.70 3.61 -12.84
CA ALA A 163 -6.58 2.62 -13.42
C ALA A 163 -8.06 2.89 -13.08
N SER A 164 -8.37 3.20 -11.81
CA SER A 164 -9.72 3.55 -11.36
C SER A 164 -10.26 4.81 -12.04
N ASP A 165 -9.44 5.86 -12.16
CA ASP A 165 -9.81 7.12 -12.81
C ASP A 165 -10.09 6.91 -14.32
N ALA A 166 -9.41 5.94 -14.93
CA ALA A 166 -9.69 5.51 -16.32
C ALA A 166 -10.88 4.56 -16.45
N GLY A 167 -11.51 4.16 -15.33
CA GLY A 167 -12.62 3.20 -15.30
C GLY A 167 -12.20 1.74 -15.37
N ASP A 168 -10.91 1.44 -15.37
CA ASP A 168 -10.35 0.08 -15.30
C ASP A 168 -10.30 -0.40 -13.85
N PHE A 169 -11.48 -0.73 -13.32
CA PHE A 169 -11.59 -1.19 -11.93
C PHE A 169 -10.99 -2.57 -11.72
N ASP A 170 -11.02 -3.46 -12.72
CA ASP A 170 -10.44 -4.80 -12.62
C ASP A 170 -8.90 -4.72 -12.56
N GLY A 171 -8.31 -3.85 -13.36
CA GLY A 171 -6.88 -3.51 -13.26
C GLY A 171 -6.51 -2.93 -11.88
N ALA A 172 -7.34 -2.01 -11.36
CA ALA A 172 -7.13 -1.46 -10.02
C ALA A 172 -7.20 -2.54 -8.93
N ILE A 173 -8.19 -3.45 -8.99
CA ILE A 173 -8.33 -4.58 -8.06
C ILE A 173 -7.09 -5.48 -8.11
N ALA A 174 -6.60 -5.83 -9.30
CA ALA A 174 -5.41 -6.66 -9.46
C ALA A 174 -4.18 -6.01 -8.81
N ILE A 175 -3.93 -4.72 -9.09
CA ILE A 175 -2.80 -3.95 -8.54
C ILE A 175 -2.88 -3.87 -7.00
N LEU A 176 -4.07 -3.62 -6.43
CA LEU A 176 -4.26 -3.52 -4.99
C LEU A 176 -4.18 -4.88 -4.28
N THR A 177 -4.61 -5.95 -4.95
CA THR A 177 -4.42 -7.32 -4.46
C THR A 177 -2.93 -7.66 -4.36
N GLU A 178 -2.13 -7.32 -5.37
CA GLU A 178 -0.68 -7.47 -5.31
C GLU A 178 -0.04 -6.59 -4.21
N ALA A 179 -0.55 -5.37 -4.01
CA ALA A 179 -0.08 -4.51 -2.93
C ALA A 179 -0.32 -5.15 -1.54
N ASN A 180 -1.48 -5.78 -1.33
CA ASN A 180 -1.78 -6.51 -0.10
C ASN A 180 -0.90 -7.76 0.09
N GLN A 181 -0.40 -8.39 -1.00
CA GLN A 181 0.58 -9.48 -0.90
C GLN A 181 1.96 -8.99 -0.44
N ILE A 182 2.32 -7.74 -0.76
CA ILE A 182 3.57 -7.13 -0.30
C ILE A 182 3.50 -6.81 1.19
N ASP A 183 2.41 -6.16 1.64
CA ASP A 183 2.18 -5.84 3.04
C ASP A 183 0.68 -5.76 3.36
N ALA A 184 0.15 -6.81 3.95
CA ALA A 184 -1.26 -6.90 4.34
C ALA A 184 -1.63 -6.08 5.59
N THR A 185 -0.66 -5.40 6.22
CA THR A 185 -0.89 -4.63 7.45
C THR A 185 -1.27 -3.17 7.20
N ARG A 186 -1.41 -2.77 5.93
CA ARG A 186 -1.71 -1.39 5.52
C ARG A 186 -3.21 -1.20 5.31
N ASP A 187 -3.87 -0.59 6.28
CA ASP A 187 -5.31 -0.28 6.24
C ASP A 187 -5.73 0.46 4.96
N LEU A 188 -4.94 1.45 4.51
CA LEU A 188 -5.22 2.22 3.29
C LEU A 188 -5.27 1.35 2.03
N VAL A 189 -4.44 0.30 1.91
CA VAL A 189 -4.45 -0.58 0.74
C VAL A 189 -5.75 -1.39 0.70
N TRP A 190 -6.18 -1.94 1.83
CA TRP A 190 -7.45 -2.63 1.96
C TRP A 190 -8.65 -1.71 1.69
N PHE A 191 -8.61 -0.48 2.22
CA PHE A 191 -9.64 0.52 1.95
C PHE A 191 -9.76 0.82 0.46
N LYS A 192 -8.64 1.02 -0.24
CA LYS A 192 -8.63 1.26 -1.69
C LYS A 192 -9.08 0.06 -2.49
N LEU A 193 -8.80 -1.16 -2.04
CA LEU A 193 -9.32 -2.38 -2.64
C LEU A 193 -10.84 -2.44 -2.51
N GLY A 194 -11.39 -2.10 -1.34
CA GLY A 194 -12.83 -1.95 -1.13
C GLY A 194 -13.45 -0.91 -2.06
N ASP A 195 -12.81 0.26 -2.24
CA ASP A 195 -13.24 1.30 -3.19
C ASP A 195 -13.31 0.75 -4.62
N ALA A 196 -12.27 0.03 -5.07
CA ALA A 196 -12.22 -0.52 -6.41
C ALA A 196 -13.35 -1.55 -6.66
N TYR A 197 -13.57 -2.48 -5.73
CA TYR A 197 -14.70 -3.41 -5.80
C TYR A 197 -16.05 -2.69 -5.82
N ARG A 198 -16.27 -1.74 -4.90
CA ARG A 198 -17.52 -0.96 -4.80
C ARG A 198 -17.84 -0.18 -6.07
N LEU A 199 -16.83 0.43 -6.69
CA LEU A 199 -16.98 1.20 -7.93
C LEU A 199 -17.13 0.29 -9.16
N SER A 200 -16.55 -0.93 -9.14
CA SER A 200 -16.69 -1.90 -10.22
C SER A 200 -18.05 -2.59 -10.24
N ALA A 201 -18.70 -2.75 -9.07
CA ALA A 201 -19.95 -3.48 -8.93
C ALA A 201 -21.08 -2.97 -9.83
N PRO A 202 -21.36 -1.64 -9.95
CA PRO A 202 -22.40 -1.12 -10.84
C PRO A 202 -22.12 -1.36 -12.33
N LYS A 203 -20.87 -1.71 -12.70
CA LYS A 203 -20.47 -1.98 -14.08
C LYS A 203 -20.72 -3.43 -14.49
N GLN A 204 -21.03 -4.30 -13.54
CA GLN A 204 -21.34 -5.70 -13.83
C GLN A 204 -22.74 -5.84 -14.41
N ALA A 205 -22.84 -6.54 -15.52
CA ALA A 205 -24.12 -6.84 -16.16
C ALA A 205 -24.89 -7.94 -15.40
N ASP A 206 -24.16 -8.91 -14.82
CA ASP A 206 -24.74 -9.99 -14.03
C ASP A 206 -25.06 -9.50 -12.61
N PRO A 207 -26.34 -9.58 -12.16
CA PRO A 207 -26.73 -9.20 -10.82
C PRO A 207 -26.00 -9.98 -9.71
N ALA A 208 -25.68 -11.24 -9.92
CA ALA A 208 -24.97 -12.07 -8.95
C ALA A 208 -23.53 -11.60 -8.79
N GLU A 209 -22.82 -11.31 -9.89
CA GLU A 209 -21.48 -10.76 -9.85
C GLU A 209 -21.46 -9.34 -9.23
N LYS A 210 -22.47 -8.53 -9.54
CA LYS A 210 -22.65 -7.20 -8.92
C LYS A 210 -22.79 -7.32 -7.40
N GLN A 211 -23.62 -8.24 -6.91
CA GLN A 211 -23.78 -8.47 -5.47
C GLN A 211 -22.51 -9.01 -4.83
N LYS A 212 -21.83 -9.95 -5.49
CA LYS A 212 -20.55 -10.50 -5.05
C LYS A 212 -19.52 -9.40 -4.86
N ARG A 213 -19.39 -8.47 -5.83
CA ARG A 213 -18.43 -7.36 -5.72
C ARG A 213 -18.75 -6.38 -4.59
N PHE A 214 -20.02 -6.14 -4.28
CA PHE A 214 -20.35 -5.38 -3.08
C PHE A 214 -19.99 -6.12 -1.79
N GLY A 215 -20.08 -7.46 -1.78
CA GLY A 215 -19.59 -8.30 -0.68
C GLY A 215 -18.07 -8.18 -0.51
N GLU A 216 -17.31 -8.36 -1.58
CA GLU A 216 -15.84 -8.23 -1.60
C GLU A 216 -15.38 -6.82 -1.17
N ALA A 217 -16.17 -5.79 -1.54
CA ALA A 217 -15.94 -4.43 -1.04
C ALA A 217 -16.11 -4.35 0.49
N ALA A 218 -17.22 -4.89 1.00
CA ALA A 218 -17.48 -4.89 2.44
C ALA A 218 -16.40 -5.66 3.23
N ASP A 219 -15.96 -6.82 2.74
CA ASP A 219 -14.90 -7.62 3.36
C ASP A 219 -13.56 -6.86 3.38
N SER A 220 -13.24 -6.16 2.28
CA SER A 220 -12.04 -5.35 2.18
C SER A 220 -12.07 -4.16 3.16
N TYR A 221 -13.21 -3.47 3.25
CA TYR A 221 -13.39 -2.39 4.23
C TYR A 221 -13.35 -2.91 5.67
N GLN A 222 -13.93 -4.07 5.95
CA GLN A 222 -13.87 -4.69 7.28
C GLN A 222 -12.40 -4.89 7.69
N LYS A 223 -11.57 -5.38 6.76
CA LYS A 223 -10.13 -5.57 7.02
C LYS A 223 -9.41 -4.25 7.27
N ALA A 224 -9.71 -3.22 6.48
CA ALA A 224 -9.18 -1.87 6.69
C ALA A 224 -9.56 -1.31 8.06
N ILE A 225 -10.83 -1.48 8.46
CA ILE A 225 -11.37 -1.04 9.76
C ILE A 225 -10.64 -1.72 10.93
N GLU A 226 -10.47 -3.04 10.89
CA GLU A 226 -9.76 -3.80 11.92
C GLU A 226 -8.33 -3.27 12.13
N LEU A 227 -7.60 -3.08 11.04
CA LEU A 227 -6.23 -2.57 11.07
C LEU A 227 -6.17 -1.13 11.60
N LYS A 228 -7.10 -0.28 11.15
CA LYS A 228 -7.19 1.13 11.58
C LYS A 228 -7.52 1.25 13.05
N GLN A 229 -8.51 0.48 13.54
CA GLN A 229 -8.87 0.43 14.94
C GLN A 229 -7.72 -0.04 15.82
N ASP A 230 -7.00 -1.10 15.41
CA ASP A 230 -5.82 -1.59 16.14
C ASP A 230 -4.73 -0.52 16.21
N ALA A 231 -4.47 0.16 15.10
CA ALA A 231 -3.47 1.23 15.05
C ALA A 231 -3.82 2.41 15.95
N ILE A 232 -5.10 2.84 15.97
CA ILE A 232 -5.60 3.89 16.86
C ILE A 232 -5.49 3.45 18.34
N LYS A 233 -6.01 2.27 18.67
CA LYS A 233 -6.02 1.73 20.03
C LYS A 233 -4.62 1.60 20.63
N ASN A 234 -3.65 1.19 19.83
CA ASN A 234 -2.25 1.01 20.24
C ASN A 234 -1.41 2.27 20.12
N GLY A 235 -1.98 3.42 19.76
CA GLY A 235 -1.28 4.69 19.59
C GLY A 235 -0.23 4.67 18.46
N LYS A 236 -0.34 3.74 17.52
CA LYS A 236 0.53 3.64 16.35
C LYS A 236 0.13 4.60 15.24
N ASP A 237 -1.17 4.89 15.13
CA ASP A 237 -1.67 5.89 14.19
C ASP A 237 -1.42 7.30 14.74
N LYS A 238 -0.66 8.07 13.99
CA LYS A 238 -0.30 9.46 14.33
C LYS A 238 -1.04 10.50 13.48
N ASP A 239 -1.94 10.04 12.59
CA ASP A 239 -2.76 10.93 11.79
C ASP A 239 -3.79 11.64 12.71
N PRO A 240 -3.81 12.98 12.77
CA PRO A 240 -4.82 13.72 13.53
C PRO A 240 -6.25 13.44 13.04
N ASN A 241 -6.42 12.93 11.82
CA ASN A 241 -7.71 12.55 11.23
C ASN A 241 -8.00 11.04 11.35
N ALA A 242 -7.29 10.30 12.19
CA ALA A 242 -7.43 8.84 12.26
C ALA A 242 -8.88 8.37 12.49
N THR A 243 -9.61 9.01 13.41
CA THR A 243 -11.03 8.70 13.71
C THR A 243 -11.94 9.10 12.54
N LYS A 244 -11.70 10.23 11.90
CA LYS A 244 -12.43 10.65 10.70
C LYS A 244 -12.22 9.68 9.53
N ASN A 245 -11.00 9.21 9.34
CA ASN A 245 -10.67 8.19 8.33
C ASN A 245 -11.38 6.87 8.65
N LEU A 246 -11.39 6.45 9.93
CA LEU A 246 -12.13 5.27 10.39
C LEU A 246 -13.62 5.41 10.10
N ALA A 247 -14.23 6.56 10.38
CA ALA A 247 -15.63 6.84 10.06
C ALA A 247 -15.90 6.77 8.54
N ALA A 248 -14.98 7.26 7.71
CA ALA A 248 -15.08 7.12 6.26
C ALA A 248 -15.05 5.66 5.80
N TYR A 249 -14.22 4.82 6.41
CA TYR A 249 -14.17 3.37 6.13
C TYR A 249 -15.51 2.70 6.45
N TYR A 250 -16.08 2.98 7.62
CA TYR A 250 -17.41 2.51 7.99
C TYR A 250 -18.49 3.00 7.04
N ASN A 251 -18.48 4.29 6.64
CA ASN A 251 -19.48 4.84 5.72
C ASN A 251 -19.44 4.14 4.35
N ASN A 252 -18.25 3.84 3.82
CA ASN A 252 -18.12 3.15 2.53
C ASN A 252 -18.53 1.67 2.63
N MET A 253 -18.23 1.01 3.76
CA MET A 253 -18.72 -0.35 4.03
C MET A 253 -20.25 -0.38 4.11
N ALA A 254 -20.86 0.58 4.80
CA ALA A 254 -22.30 0.70 4.91
C ALA A 254 -22.98 0.95 3.56
N ASP A 255 -22.41 1.82 2.68
CA ASP A 255 -22.88 2.00 1.31
C ASP A 255 -22.83 0.69 0.51
N SER A 256 -21.78 -0.12 0.70
CA SER A 256 -21.67 -1.42 0.05
C SER A 256 -22.76 -2.39 0.53
N TYR A 257 -23.05 -2.42 1.82
CA TYR A 257 -24.15 -3.22 2.36
C TYR A 257 -25.51 -2.74 1.83
N ASN A 258 -25.75 -1.43 1.81
CA ASN A 258 -26.99 -0.84 1.26
C ASN A 258 -27.20 -1.27 -0.20
N ARG A 259 -26.16 -1.15 -1.04
CA ARG A 259 -26.21 -1.53 -2.46
C ARG A 259 -26.31 -3.03 -2.68
N ALA A 260 -25.87 -3.84 -1.72
CA ALA A 260 -26.09 -5.29 -1.68
C ALA A 260 -27.49 -5.67 -1.14
N GLY A 261 -28.35 -4.69 -0.77
CA GLY A 261 -29.67 -4.94 -0.19
C GLY A 261 -29.66 -5.36 1.29
N LYS A 262 -28.51 -5.30 1.96
CA LYS A 262 -28.35 -5.62 3.39
C LYS A 262 -28.61 -4.39 4.25
N ILE A 263 -29.89 -3.96 4.27
CA ILE A 263 -30.30 -2.67 4.87
C ILE A 263 -29.94 -2.58 6.36
N ASP A 264 -30.22 -3.62 7.14
CA ASP A 264 -29.97 -3.59 8.59
C ASP A 264 -28.47 -3.56 8.92
N ASP A 265 -27.62 -4.24 8.12
CA ASP A 265 -26.16 -4.17 8.24
C ASP A 265 -25.65 -2.78 7.87
N ALA A 266 -26.22 -2.16 6.83
CA ALA A 266 -25.87 -0.79 6.42
C ALA A 266 -26.18 0.22 7.55
N VAL A 267 -27.37 0.16 8.15
CA VAL A 267 -27.78 1.05 9.25
C VAL A 267 -26.82 0.90 10.44
N LYS A 268 -26.59 -0.33 10.91
CA LYS A 268 -25.66 -0.60 12.02
C LYS A 268 -24.25 -0.06 11.73
N THR A 269 -23.79 -0.24 10.50
CA THR A 269 -22.45 0.18 10.10
C THR A 269 -22.32 1.71 10.02
N TYR A 270 -23.37 2.42 9.55
CA TYR A 270 -23.41 3.88 9.60
C TYR A 270 -23.46 4.41 11.04
N GLU A 271 -24.14 3.71 11.97
CA GLU A 271 -24.11 4.07 13.39
C GLU A 271 -22.68 3.96 13.98
N LEU A 272 -21.93 2.91 13.60
CA LEU A 272 -20.51 2.80 13.97
C LEU A 272 -19.66 3.93 13.39
N ALA A 273 -19.96 4.39 12.16
CA ALA A 273 -19.30 5.56 11.58
C ALA A 273 -19.55 6.84 12.41
N ALA A 274 -20.82 7.08 12.83
CA ALA A 274 -21.17 8.21 13.65
C ALA A 274 -20.51 8.18 15.04
N GLN A 275 -20.31 6.99 15.60
CA GLN A 275 -19.60 6.80 16.87
C GLN A 275 -18.08 7.01 16.73
N ALA A 276 -17.50 6.58 15.63
CA ALA A 276 -16.06 6.68 15.37
C ALA A 276 -15.59 8.15 15.26
N ASP A 277 -16.40 9.00 14.64
CA ASP A 277 -16.15 10.44 14.52
C ASP A 277 -17.43 11.26 14.74
N PRO A 278 -17.70 11.69 15.98
CA PRO A 278 -18.86 12.52 16.29
C PRO A 278 -18.91 13.85 15.49
N GLY A 279 -17.74 14.37 15.06
CA GLY A 279 -17.67 15.59 14.25
C GLY A 279 -18.27 15.42 12.84
N SER A 280 -18.29 14.20 12.31
CA SER A 280 -18.93 13.88 11.01
C SER A 280 -20.20 13.05 11.13
N ALA A 281 -20.74 12.86 12.34
CA ALA A 281 -21.91 12.01 12.63
C ALA A 281 -23.15 12.43 11.82
N ALA A 282 -23.34 13.72 11.56
CA ALA A 282 -24.45 14.22 10.76
C ALA A 282 -24.51 13.58 9.36
N GLN A 283 -23.36 13.34 8.71
CA GLN A 283 -23.32 12.66 7.42
C GLN A 283 -23.79 11.19 7.54
N SER A 284 -23.35 10.49 8.55
CA SER A 284 -23.72 9.08 8.77
C SER A 284 -25.22 8.95 9.06
N TYR A 285 -25.79 9.82 9.91
CA TYR A 285 -27.23 9.83 10.19
C TYR A 285 -28.07 10.24 8.96
N PHE A 286 -27.56 11.15 8.14
CA PHE A 286 -28.19 11.47 6.86
C PHE A 286 -28.28 10.25 5.94
N ASN A 287 -27.17 9.52 5.83
CA ASN A 287 -27.10 8.30 5.02
C ASN A 287 -28.07 7.21 5.55
N ILE A 288 -28.17 7.04 6.88
CA ILE A 288 -29.17 6.15 7.49
C ILE A 288 -30.59 6.56 7.08
N GLY A 289 -30.93 7.84 7.19
CA GLY A 289 -32.23 8.35 6.77
C GLY A 289 -32.54 8.05 5.32
N ALA A 290 -31.58 8.30 4.42
CA ALA A 290 -31.74 8.02 2.98
C ALA A 290 -31.92 6.51 2.70
N VAL A 291 -31.14 5.64 3.35
CA VAL A 291 -31.29 4.17 3.21
C VAL A 291 -32.68 3.71 3.70
N LEU A 292 -33.13 4.18 4.85
CA LEU A 292 -34.41 3.82 5.42
C LEU A 292 -35.59 4.38 4.62
N THR A 293 -35.47 5.58 4.03
CA THR A 293 -36.45 6.14 3.08
C THR A 293 -36.61 5.21 1.88
N ASN A 294 -35.50 4.81 1.25
CA ASN A 294 -35.52 3.89 0.09
C ASN A 294 -36.06 2.50 0.44
N ALA A 295 -35.92 2.07 1.69
CA ALA A 295 -36.46 0.81 2.20
C ALA A 295 -37.94 0.92 2.64
N GLY A 296 -38.58 2.11 2.54
CA GLY A 296 -39.94 2.35 2.98
C GLY A 296 -40.14 2.38 4.50
N LYS A 297 -39.05 2.40 5.29
CA LYS A 297 -39.08 2.47 6.76
C LYS A 297 -39.18 3.93 7.23
N VAL A 298 -40.33 4.56 6.93
CA VAL A 298 -40.49 6.01 7.02
C VAL A 298 -40.27 6.55 8.43
N ASP A 299 -40.81 5.90 9.48
CA ASP A 299 -40.63 6.37 10.87
C ASP A 299 -39.18 6.33 11.32
N ASP A 300 -38.45 5.27 10.97
CA ASP A 300 -37.04 5.13 11.27
C ASP A 300 -36.21 6.16 10.47
N ALA A 301 -36.59 6.44 9.21
CA ALA A 301 -35.95 7.47 8.38
C ALA A 301 -36.09 8.87 9.02
N VAL A 302 -37.31 9.24 9.46
CA VAL A 302 -37.55 10.51 10.16
C VAL A 302 -36.69 10.60 11.43
N ALA A 303 -36.64 9.54 12.23
CA ALA A 303 -35.80 9.52 13.44
C ALA A 303 -34.30 9.68 13.11
N ALA A 304 -33.82 9.09 12.00
CA ALA A 304 -32.44 9.24 11.56
C ALA A 304 -32.15 10.68 11.08
N PHE A 305 -33.08 11.32 10.35
CA PHE A 305 -32.93 12.73 9.97
C PHE A 305 -32.98 13.66 11.18
N ASP A 306 -33.76 13.34 12.22
CA ASP A 306 -33.74 14.08 13.49
C ASP A 306 -32.36 13.98 14.20
N LYS A 307 -31.74 12.80 14.22
CA LYS A 307 -30.35 12.65 14.70
C LYS A 307 -29.36 13.45 13.86
N CYS A 308 -29.56 13.49 12.53
CA CYS A 308 -28.74 14.30 11.62
C CYS A 308 -28.85 15.79 11.94
N ILE A 309 -30.08 16.30 12.10
CA ILE A 309 -30.37 17.69 12.44
C ILE A 309 -29.82 18.06 13.82
N ALA A 310 -29.91 17.15 14.78
CA ALA A 310 -29.33 17.38 16.10
C ALA A 310 -27.80 17.49 16.06
N ALA A 311 -27.14 16.73 15.19
CA ALA A 311 -25.69 16.77 15.00
C ALA A 311 -25.24 18.00 14.15
N ASP A 312 -26.04 18.41 13.18
CA ASP A 312 -25.80 19.60 12.34
C ASP A 312 -27.12 20.30 12.01
N PRO A 313 -27.54 21.30 12.80
CA PRO A 313 -28.76 22.06 12.58
C PRO A 313 -28.75 22.93 11.31
N THR A 314 -27.61 23.11 10.66
CA THR A 314 -27.46 23.90 9.43
C THR A 314 -27.61 23.07 8.17
N ARG A 315 -27.74 21.76 8.27
CA ARG A 315 -27.86 20.84 7.14
C ARG A 315 -29.27 20.86 6.57
N ALA A 316 -29.53 21.81 5.68
CA ALA A 316 -30.81 22.05 5.08
C ALA A 316 -31.44 20.79 4.46
N GLU A 317 -30.65 19.98 3.75
CA GLU A 317 -31.11 18.77 3.05
C GLU A 317 -31.76 17.74 4.03
N ALA A 318 -31.33 17.69 5.29
CA ALA A 318 -31.92 16.79 6.28
C ALA A 318 -33.35 17.21 6.62
N TYR A 319 -33.64 18.51 6.69
CA TYR A 319 -35.01 19.04 6.88
C TYR A 319 -35.88 18.73 5.68
N TYR A 320 -35.38 18.93 4.45
CA TYR A 320 -36.12 18.60 3.24
C TYR A 320 -36.51 17.12 3.21
N GLN A 321 -35.55 16.24 3.39
CA GLN A 321 -35.76 14.77 3.40
C GLN A 321 -36.71 14.34 4.53
N LYS A 322 -36.61 14.94 5.70
CA LYS A 322 -37.55 14.72 6.80
C LYS A 322 -38.98 15.14 6.39
N GLY A 323 -39.12 16.31 5.79
CA GLY A 323 -40.41 16.82 5.29
C GLY A 323 -41.03 15.88 4.25
N VAL A 324 -40.23 15.38 3.29
CA VAL A 324 -40.70 14.42 2.28
C VAL A 324 -41.20 13.12 2.91
N ASN A 325 -40.46 12.56 3.87
CA ASN A 325 -40.87 11.34 4.58
C ASN A 325 -42.15 11.54 5.38
N LEU A 326 -42.29 12.67 6.10
CA LEU A 326 -43.50 13.01 6.85
C LEU A 326 -44.68 13.24 5.93
N LEU A 327 -44.50 13.90 4.77
CA LEU A 327 -45.54 14.10 3.78
C LEU A 327 -46.04 12.76 3.21
N GLY A 328 -45.15 11.77 3.05
CA GLY A 328 -45.53 10.41 2.65
C GLY A 328 -46.50 9.70 3.62
N LYS A 329 -46.68 10.23 4.85
CA LYS A 329 -47.66 9.77 5.85
C LYS A 329 -48.94 10.56 5.82
N ALA A 330 -49.10 11.53 4.90
CA ALA A 330 -50.30 12.35 4.81
C ALA A 330 -51.54 11.50 4.52
N THR A 331 -52.67 11.93 5.06
CA THR A 331 -53.99 11.32 4.84
C THR A 331 -54.92 12.29 4.17
N LEU A 332 -55.93 11.79 3.50
CA LEU A 332 -57.00 12.63 2.93
C LEU A 332 -58.18 12.70 3.91
N GLN A 333 -58.59 13.92 4.24
CA GLN A 333 -59.81 14.17 4.99
C GLN A 333 -60.77 14.99 4.09
N GLY A 334 -61.70 14.32 3.40
CA GLY A 334 -62.43 14.88 2.29
C GLY A 334 -61.46 15.22 1.14
N ASP A 335 -61.52 16.47 0.65
CA ASP A 335 -60.64 16.97 -0.42
C ASP A 335 -59.34 17.60 0.11
N LYS A 336 -59.10 17.55 1.42
CA LYS A 336 -57.90 18.15 2.04
C LYS A 336 -56.86 17.10 2.39
N MET A 337 -55.63 17.39 2.01
CA MET A 337 -54.48 16.64 2.46
C MET A 337 -54.08 17.08 3.89
N VAL A 338 -54.07 16.16 4.82
CA VAL A 338 -53.64 16.37 6.21
C VAL A 338 -52.26 15.71 6.39
N ALA A 339 -51.24 16.55 6.43
CA ALA A 339 -49.88 16.09 6.61
C ALA A 339 -49.60 15.65 8.08
N ALA A 340 -48.63 14.79 8.25
CA ALA A 340 -48.16 14.42 9.57
C ALA A 340 -47.56 15.64 10.34
N PRO A 341 -47.65 15.71 11.65
CA PRO A 341 -47.04 16.79 12.45
C PRO A 341 -45.53 16.96 12.11
N GLY A 342 -45.06 18.21 12.02
CA GLY A 342 -43.67 18.51 11.72
C GLY A 342 -43.34 18.62 10.23
N THR A 343 -44.32 18.32 9.32
CA THR A 343 -44.08 18.38 7.87
C THR A 343 -43.85 19.83 7.42
N ALA A 344 -44.73 20.76 7.82
CA ALA A 344 -44.62 22.15 7.43
C ALA A 344 -43.34 22.78 7.99
N GLU A 345 -43.08 22.55 9.27
CA GLU A 345 -41.89 23.07 9.95
C GLU A 345 -40.58 22.58 9.30
N ALA A 346 -40.53 21.35 8.85
CA ALA A 346 -39.39 20.82 8.13
C ALA A 346 -39.13 21.53 6.80
N PHE A 347 -40.15 21.70 5.95
CA PHE A 347 -40.00 22.43 4.69
C PHE A 347 -39.74 23.93 4.88
N GLN A 348 -40.37 24.58 5.86
CA GLN A 348 -40.10 25.97 6.22
C GLN A 348 -38.65 26.15 6.66
N LYS A 349 -38.12 25.25 7.48
CA LYS A 349 -36.72 25.31 7.93
C LYS A 349 -35.74 25.06 6.79
N TYR A 350 -36.07 24.17 5.85
CA TYR A 350 -35.27 24.02 4.63
C TYR A 350 -35.22 25.34 3.84
N LEU A 351 -36.38 25.98 3.61
CA LEU A 351 -36.46 27.25 2.87
C LEU A 351 -35.79 28.42 3.60
N GLU A 352 -35.78 28.42 4.94
CA GLU A 352 -35.04 29.39 5.75
C GLU A 352 -33.51 29.25 5.51
N LEU A 353 -32.99 28.01 5.50
CA LEU A 353 -31.57 27.73 5.32
C LEU A 353 -31.11 27.85 3.84
N GLN A 354 -32.00 27.48 2.90
CA GLN A 354 -31.72 27.47 1.46
C GLN A 354 -32.92 28.00 0.66
N PRO A 355 -33.18 29.34 0.66
CA PRO A 355 -34.34 29.91 0.03
C PRO A 355 -34.32 29.76 -1.50
N THR A 356 -33.16 29.57 -2.12
CA THR A 356 -32.95 29.36 -3.56
C THR A 356 -32.22 28.04 -3.85
N GLY A 357 -32.26 27.10 -2.93
CA GLY A 357 -31.64 25.77 -3.09
C GLY A 357 -32.34 24.91 -4.13
N GLY A 358 -31.75 23.79 -4.48
CA GLY A 358 -32.23 22.89 -5.52
C GLY A 358 -33.65 22.37 -5.34
N HIS A 359 -34.13 22.27 -4.10
CA HIS A 359 -35.49 21.81 -3.74
C HIS A 359 -36.42 22.95 -3.27
N SER A 360 -36.06 24.23 -3.49
CA SER A 360 -36.82 25.34 -2.94
C SER A 360 -38.25 25.44 -3.55
N GLU A 361 -38.40 25.27 -4.85
CA GLU A 361 -39.70 25.31 -5.52
C GLU A 361 -40.54 24.09 -5.16
N GLU A 362 -39.93 22.92 -5.02
CA GLU A 362 -40.61 21.70 -4.57
C GLU A 362 -41.11 21.85 -3.13
N ALA A 363 -40.28 22.36 -2.22
CA ALA A 363 -40.66 22.60 -0.83
C ALA A 363 -41.84 23.59 -0.72
N LYS A 364 -41.86 24.67 -1.53
CA LYS A 364 -42.96 25.62 -1.61
C LYS A 364 -44.26 24.96 -2.12
N ALA A 365 -44.13 24.12 -3.17
CA ALA A 365 -45.28 23.39 -3.72
C ALA A 365 -45.86 22.39 -2.69
N MET A 366 -44.98 21.71 -1.94
CA MET A 366 -45.38 20.77 -0.87
C MET A 366 -46.09 21.50 0.28
N LEU A 367 -45.60 22.68 0.73
CA LEU A 367 -46.26 23.50 1.70
C LEU A 367 -47.68 23.95 1.21
N ALA A 368 -47.77 24.38 -0.04
CA ALA A 368 -49.06 24.77 -0.62
C ALA A 368 -50.04 23.58 -0.65
N SER A 369 -49.59 22.38 -0.97
CA SER A 369 -50.44 21.17 -1.04
C SER A 369 -51.08 20.79 0.29
N ILE A 370 -50.43 21.12 1.39
CA ILE A 370 -50.95 20.89 2.76
C ILE A 370 -51.61 22.13 3.37
N GLY A 371 -51.83 23.19 2.54
CA GLY A 371 -52.49 24.43 3.00
C GLY A 371 -51.66 25.26 3.98
N SER A 372 -50.36 25.08 4.01
CA SER A 372 -49.46 25.82 4.90
C SER A 372 -48.85 27.01 4.17
N PRO A 373 -48.85 28.24 4.74
CA PRO A 373 -48.23 29.40 4.09
C PRO A 373 -46.72 29.25 4.03
N VAL A 374 -46.07 29.80 3.01
CA VAL A 374 -44.63 29.89 2.93
C VAL A 374 -44.15 31.04 3.83
N GLU A 375 -43.69 30.73 5.02
CA GLU A 375 -43.09 31.70 5.92
C GLU A 375 -41.58 31.78 5.64
N THR A 376 -41.14 32.76 4.86
CA THR A 376 -39.72 33.04 4.68
C THR A 376 -39.40 34.42 5.24
N THR A 377 -38.38 34.51 6.08
CA THR A 377 -37.80 35.79 6.56
C THR A 377 -37.06 36.55 5.46
N PHE A 378 -36.90 35.96 4.28
CA PHE A 378 -36.29 36.59 3.11
C PHE A 378 -37.29 37.55 2.46
N GLY A 379 -37.12 38.85 2.73
CA GLY A 379 -37.89 39.92 2.03
C GLY A 379 -38.53 40.95 2.92
N THR A 380 -38.62 40.77 4.22
CA THR A 380 -39.04 41.85 5.13
C THR A 380 -37.90 42.84 5.39
N LYS A 381 -37.59 43.69 4.37
CA LYS A 381 -36.99 45.00 4.68
C LYS A 381 -37.93 45.71 5.65
N LYS A 382 -37.54 45.79 6.93
CA LYS A 382 -38.19 46.74 7.85
C LYS A 382 -38.23 48.11 7.16
N LYS A 383 -39.42 48.58 6.75
CA LYS A 383 -39.62 49.99 6.53
C LYS A 383 -39.37 50.67 7.84
N ALA A 384 -38.19 51.31 7.95
CA ALA A 384 -37.93 52.25 9.04
C ALA A 384 -38.94 53.38 8.89
N LYS A 385 -39.68 53.62 9.97
CA LYS A 385 -40.44 54.86 10.19
C LYS A 385 -39.46 55.90 10.62
#